data_27443ad9f505436602f62727760ac2ff
#
_entry.id   27443ad9f505436602f62727760ac2ff
#
_cell.length_a   1.000
_cell.length_b   1.000
_cell.length_c   1.000
_cell.angle_alpha   90.00
_cell.angle_beta   90.00
_cell.angle_gamma   90.00
#
_symmetry.space_group_name_H-M   'P 1'
#
loop_
_entity.id
_entity.type
_entity.pdbx_description
1 polymer ?
#
loop_
_entity_poly.entity_id
_entity_poly.type
_entity_poly.pdbx_seq_one_letter_code
_entity_poly.pdbx_strand_id
1 'polypeptide(L)'
;FTAIGNNFSARLNGAGYLFDTKGPTMFGDHLTYVCGFVNSVVFDYYNRMLCKQITKSGDSVNLVPFYYGDQSQEIENLVESSVSLSQNDWDSYETSWDFICHPLVANQQYAAACHPNEEASPEHYLYAAYQMWLAATERRFQQLKVNEEKLNRLFIDLYGLQDELAPEVEDKDVTVRRADLGRDIRSLISYAVGCMFGRYSLD
;
A
#
# COMPACT_ATOMS: atom_id res chain seq x y z
N PHE A 1 -1.42 -4.10 13.68
CA PHE A 1 -0.42 -3.00 13.68
C PHE A 1 0.97 -3.49 14.06
N THR A 2 1.97 -2.66 13.79
CA THR A 2 3.37 -2.99 14.08
C THR A 2 3.65 -2.96 15.58
N ALA A 3 4.07 -4.08 16.15
CA ALA A 3 4.36 -4.19 17.59
C ALA A 3 5.70 -3.56 18.00
N ILE A 4 6.68 -3.53 17.11
CA ILE A 4 8.05 -3.04 17.39
C ILE A 4 8.51 -2.15 16.23
N GLY A 5 8.90 -0.93 16.52
CA GLY A 5 9.41 0.00 15.53
C GLY A 5 9.38 1.47 15.99
N ASN A 6 10.11 2.31 15.29
CA ASN A 6 10.11 3.76 15.58
C ASN A 6 8.81 4.42 15.11
N ASN A 7 8.26 3.96 13.99
CA ASN A 7 7.00 4.46 13.43
C ASN A 7 5.88 3.45 13.68
N PHE A 8 4.68 3.96 13.86
CA PHE A 8 3.48 3.15 13.92
C PHE A 8 2.97 2.90 12.51
N SER A 9 2.51 1.68 12.23
CA SER A 9 1.78 1.38 11.00
C SER A 9 0.76 0.29 11.23
N ALA A 10 -0.37 0.40 10.57
CA ALA A 10 -1.44 -0.58 10.64
C ALA A 10 -1.95 -0.92 9.23
N ARG A 11 -2.48 -2.13 9.07
CA ARG A 11 -3.12 -2.59 7.84
C ARG A 11 -4.52 -3.04 8.14
N LEU A 12 -5.43 -2.79 7.21
CA LEU A 12 -6.78 -3.34 7.26
C LEU A 12 -6.74 -4.77 6.72
N ASN A 13 -7.22 -5.72 7.53
CA ASN A 13 -7.34 -7.13 7.16
C ASN A 13 -8.82 -7.52 7.12
N GLY A 14 -9.18 -8.39 6.17
CA GLY A 14 -10.50 -8.99 6.12
C GLY A 14 -10.73 -10.05 7.21
N ALA A 15 -11.85 -10.75 7.15
CA ALA A 15 -12.14 -11.88 8.04
C ALA A 15 -11.26 -13.11 7.70
N GLY A 16 -11.00 -13.96 8.69
CA GLY A 16 -10.30 -15.25 8.51
C GLY A 16 -8.80 -15.22 8.80
N TYR A 17 -8.24 -14.08 9.16
CA TYR A 17 -6.84 -14.00 9.57
C TYR A 17 -6.66 -14.34 11.06
N LEU A 18 -5.61 -15.10 11.36
CA LEU A 18 -5.15 -15.34 12.72
C LEU A 18 -4.13 -14.27 13.14
N PHE A 19 -4.14 -13.93 14.41
CA PHE A 19 -3.22 -12.94 14.98
C PHE A 19 -2.64 -13.46 16.29
N ASP A 20 -1.48 -12.90 16.68
CA ASP A 20 -0.82 -13.22 17.94
C ASP A 20 -0.30 -11.94 18.63
N THR A 21 0.46 -12.10 19.70
CA THR A 21 1.03 -10.99 20.47
C THR A 21 2.06 -10.18 19.72
N LYS A 22 2.61 -10.68 18.60
CA LYS A 22 3.60 -9.98 17.76
C LYS A 22 2.95 -9.25 16.59
N GLY A 23 1.70 -9.60 16.26
CA GLY A 23 0.85 -8.91 15.30
C GLY A 23 -0.44 -8.45 15.98
N PRO A 24 -0.38 -7.49 16.95
CA PRO A 24 -1.57 -7.08 17.69
C PRO A 24 -2.61 -6.49 16.74
N THR A 25 -3.88 -6.80 17.02
CA THR A 25 -5.01 -6.46 16.13
C THR A 25 -6.02 -5.62 16.89
N MET A 26 -6.61 -4.67 16.20
CA MET A 26 -7.73 -3.86 16.69
C MET A 26 -9.04 -4.39 16.12
N PHE A 27 -10.06 -4.41 16.98
CA PHE A 27 -11.43 -4.81 16.63
C PHE A 27 -12.39 -3.69 17.01
N GLY A 28 -13.47 -3.54 16.28
CA GLY A 28 -14.51 -2.56 16.58
C GLY A 28 -15.23 -2.10 15.32
N ASP A 29 -16.04 -1.08 15.50
CA ASP A 29 -16.73 -0.40 14.41
C ASP A 29 -15.79 0.61 13.73
N HIS A 30 -16.13 1.02 12.51
CA HIS A 30 -15.39 2.05 11.75
C HIS A 30 -13.89 1.76 11.55
N LEU A 31 -13.51 0.49 11.37
CA LEU A 31 -12.11 0.08 11.23
C LEU A 31 -11.40 0.73 10.06
N THR A 32 -12.12 1.06 8.99
CA THR A 32 -11.58 1.83 7.84
C THR A 32 -11.12 3.21 8.29
N TYR A 33 -11.97 3.92 9.02
CA TYR A 33 -11.61 5.24 9.59
C TYR A 33 -10.45 5.13 10.58
N VAL A 34 -10.50 4.15 11.48
CA VAL A 34 -9.42 3.88 12.45
C VAL A 34 -8.11 3.60 11.71
N CYS A 35 -8.13 2.82 10.64
CA CYS A 35 -6.94 2.55 9.83
C CYS A 35 -6.32 3.85 9.27
N GLY A 36 -7.14 4.77 8.76
CA GLY A 36 -6.67 6.10 8.33
C GLY A 36 -6.05 6.90 9.46
N PHE A 37 -6.75 6.95 10.60
CA PHE A 37 -6.28 7.70 11.76
C PHE A 37 -4.94 7.20 12.30
N VAL A 38 -4.79 5.90 12.53
CA VAL A 38 -3.56 5.33 13.12
C VAL A 38 -2.35 5.37 12.20
N ASN A 39 -2.55 5.59 10.90
CA ASN A 39 -1.47 5.80 9.93
C ASN A 39 -1.21 7.31 9.65
N SER A 40 -1.95 8.22 10.27
CA SER A 40 -1.78 9.67 10.07
C SER A 40 -0.63 10.25 10.90
N VAL A 41 -0.13 11.41 10.47
CA VAL A 41 0.88 12.18 11.23
C VAL A 41 0.35 12.64 12.58
N VAL A 42 -0.97 12.83 12.73
CA VAL A 42 -1.61 13.21 14.00
C VAL A 42 -1.49 12.09 15.02
N PHE A 43 -1.78 10.85 14.61
CA PHE A 43 -1.61 9.70 15.49
C PHE A 43 -0.14 9.52 15.90
N ASP A 44 0.80 9.62 14.96
CA ASP A 44 2.23 9.50 15.25
C ASP A 44 2.71 10.58 16.22
N TYR A 45 2.23 11.81 16.06
CA TYR A 45 2.51 12.93 16.98
C TYR A 45 2.09 12.62 18.42
N TYR A 46 0.85 12.21 18.65
CA TYR A 46 0.38 11.84 19.98
C TYR A 46 1.05 10.57 20.50
N ASN A 47 1.22 9.58 19.65
CA ASN A 47 1.87 8.32 20.04
C ASN A 47 3.31 8.52 20.50
N ARG A 48 4.09 9.42 19.86
CA ARG A 48 5.45 9.77 20.32
C ARG A 48 5.48 10.48 21.64
N MET A 49 4.49 11.32 21.93
CA MET A 49 4.40 12.02 23.21
C MET A 49 3.97 11.09 24.36
N LEU A 50 2.99 10.23 24.11
CA LEU A 50 2.36 9.40 25.14
C LEU A 50 3.08 8.05 25.33
N CYS A 51 3.70 7.52 24.28
CA CYS A 51 4.31 6.19 24.23
C CYS A 51 5.79 6.27 23.93
N LYS A 52 6.60 6.47 24.97
CA LYS A 52 8.08 6.58 24.84
C LYS A 52 8.78 5.25 24.56
N GLN A 53 8.06 4.14 24.50
CA GLN A 53 8.61 2.81 24.28
C GLN A 53 8.63 2.43 22.80
N ILE A 54 9.68 1.70 22.38
CA ILE A 54 9.79 1.13 21.03
C ILE A 54 8.74 0.03 20.81
N THR A 55 8.33 -0.67 21.89
CA THR A 55 7.28 -1.68 21.84
C THR A 55 5.92 -1.02 21.94
N LYS A 56 5.10 -1.22 20.92
CA LYS A 56 3.71 -0.73 20.86
C LYS A 56 2.79 -1.80 21.43
N SER A 57 2.00 -1.44 22.43
CA SER A 57 0.95 -2.31 23.02
C SER A 57 -0.43 -1.72 22.73
N GLY A 58 -1.48 -2.55 22.87
CA GLY A 58 -2.85 -2.07 22.77
C GLY A 58 -3.15 -0.96 23.77
N ASP A 59 -2.60 -1.05 25.00
CA ASP A 59 -2.78 -0.01 26.03
C ASP A 59 -2.19 1.34 25.57
N SER A 60 -1.02 1.31 24.91
CA SER A 60 -0.40 2.55 24.43
C SER A 60 -1.17 3.19 23.27
N VAL A 61 -1.76 2.39 22.41
CA VAL A 61 -2.62 2.88 21.32
C VAL A 61 -3.90 3.52 21.88
N ASN A 62 -4.48 2.92 22.91
CA ASN A 62 -5.70 3.41 23.57
C ASN A 62 -5.50 4.73 24.34
N LEU A 63 -4.26 5.17 24.56
CA LEU A 63 -4.00 6.48 25.19
C LEU A 63 -4.14 7.64 24.20
N VAL A 64 -4.08 7.38 22.91
CA VAL A 64 -4.19 8.43 21.89
C VAL A 64 -5.65 8.87 21.76
N PRO A 65 -5.96 10.18 21.90
CA PRO A 65 -7.32 10.67 21.76
C PRO A 65 -7.90 10.35 20.41
N PHE A 66 -9.05 9.68 20.37
CA PHE A 66 -9.74 9.31 19.15
C PHE A 66 -11.03 10.13 19.01
N TYR A 67 -11.22 10.74 17.86
CA TYR A 67 -12.41 11.48 17.51
C TYR A 67 -12.95 11.03 16.14
N TYR A 68 -14.23 10.68 16.09
CA TYR A 68 -14.95 10.32 14.87
C TYR A 68 -15.75 11.56 14.41
N GLY A 69 -15.28 12.21 13.36
CA GLY A 69 -15.80 13.51 12.93
C GLY A 69 -16.81 13.44 11.78
N ASP A 70 -17.37 14.61 11.43
CA ASP A 70 -18.40 14.76 10.39
C ASP A 70 -17.88 14.42 8.97
N GLN A 71 -16.55 14.47 8.76
CA GLN A 71 -15.88 14.12 7.49
C GLN A 71 -15.56 12.63 7.36
N SER A 72 -16.15 11.79 8.23
CA SER A 72 -15.86 10.35 8.29
C SER A 72 -16.01 9.64 6.95
N GLN A 73 -17.06 9.92 6.17
CA GLN A 73 -17.26 9.29 4.87
C GLN A 73 -16.17 9.63 3.85
N GLU A 74 -15.68 10.87 3.85
CA GLU A 74 -14.58 11.27 2.97
C GLU A 74 -13.28 10.57 3.35
N ILE A 75 -13.00 10.49 4.65
CA ILE A 75 -11.84 9.79 5.20
C ILE A 75 -11.91 8.30 4.83
N GLU A 76 -13.05 7.63 5.06
CA GLU A 76 -13.22 6.21 4.74
C GLU A 76 -13.03 5.94 3.25
N ASN A 77 -13.56 6.76 2.35
CA ASN A 77 -13.36 6.63 0.90
C ASN A 77 -11.88 6.76 0.50
N LEU A 78 -11.15 7.70 1.10
CA LEU A 78 -9.71 7.87 0.86
C LEU A 78 -8.89 6.68 1.36
N VAL A 79 -9.25 6.14 2.54
CA VAL A 79 -8.61 4.96 3.11
C VAL A 79 -8.86 3.73 2.24
N GLU A 80 -10.09 3.48 1.80
CA GLU A 80 -10.43 2.38 0.91
C GLU A 80 -9.65 2.45 -0.41
N SER A 81 -9.55 3.65 -0.99
CA SER A 81 -8.70 3.89 -2.17
C SER A 81 -7.23 3.56 -1.89
N SER A 82 -6.69 4.00 -0.76
CA SER A 82 -5.30 3.78 -0.37
C SER A 82 -5.01 2.30 -0.08
N VAL A 83 -5.94 1.59 0.57
CA VAL A 83 -5.87 0.15 0.81
C VAL A 83 -5.84 -0.60 -0.52
N SER A 84 -6.73 -0.25 -1.46
CA SER A 84 -6.76 -0.86 -2.80
C SER A 84 -5.46 -0.64 -3.58
N LEU A 85 -4.88 0.56 -3.53
CA LEU A 85 -3.59 0.86 -4.16
C LEU A 85 -2.45 0.02 -3.56
N SER A 86 -2.42 -0.09 -2.23
CA SER A 86 -1.40 -0.87 -1.50
C SER A 86 -1.55 -2.37 -1.75
N GLN A 87 -2.78 -2.88 -1.80
CA GLN A 87 -3.07 -4.28 -2.11
C GLN A 87 -2.66 -4.61 -3.55
N ASN A 88 -3.03 -3.79 -4.52
CA ASN A 88 -2.63 -3.96 -5.91
C ASN A 88 -1.10 -3.95 -6.11
N ASP A 89 -0.37 -3.15 -5.31
CA ASP A 89 1.09 -3.20 -5.31
C ASP A 89 1.60 -4.52 -4.75
N TRP A 90 1.10 -4.95 -3.60
CA TRP A 90 1.49 -6.18 -2.95
C TRP A 90 1.23 -7.41 -3.82
N ASP A 91 0.05 -7.50 -4.43
CA ASP A 91 -0.39 -8.62 -5.27
C ASP A 91 0.32 -8.66 -6.63
N SER A 92 1.07 -7.62 -6.97
CA SER A 92 1.95 -7.61 -8.15
C SER A 92 3.24 -8.42 -7.97
N TYR A 93 3.51 -8.97 -6.78
CA TYR A 93 4.75 -9.70 -6.46
C TYR A 93 4.49 -11.11 -5.94
N GLU A 94 5.37 -12.05 -6.29
CA GLU A 94 5.32 -13.47 -5.91
C GLU A 94 5.29 -13.73 -4.39
N THR A 95 5.51 -12.72 -3.57
CA THR A 95 5.38 -12.78 -2.11
C THR A 95 3.93 -12.72 -1.63
N SER A 96 3.00 -12.28 -2.48
CA SER A 96 1.57 -12.31 -2.18
C SER A 96 0.98 -13.70 -2.41
N TRP A 97 0.01 -14.05 -1.58
CA TRP A 97 -0.79 -15.27 -1.77
C TRP A 97 -1.83 -15.10 -2.89
N ASP A 98 -2.18 -13.86 -3.20
CA ASP A 98 -3.12 -13.48 -4.25
C ASP A 98 -2.41 -13.13 -5.58
N PHE A 99 -1.08 -13.40 -5.65
CA PHE A 99 -0.31 -13.22 -6.88
C PHE A 99 -0.79 -14.21 -7.96
N ILE A 100 -1.21 -13.67 -9.11
CA ILE A 100 -1.73 -14.46 -10.24
C ILE A 100 -0.68 -14.59 -11.34
N CYS A 101 -0.15 -13.45 -11.80
CA CYS A 101 0.73 -13.39 -12.96
C CYS A 101 1.71 -12.21 -12.82
N HIS A 102 2.90 -12.38 -13.37
CA HIS A 102 3.90 -11.31 -13.37
C HIS A 102 3.41 -10.11 -14.20
N PRO A 103 3.48 -8.86 -13.71
CA PRO A 103 2.91 -7.69 -14.38
C PRO A 103 3.43 -7.46 -15.80
N LEU A 104 4.70 -7.78 -16.08
CA LEU A 104 5.25 -7.66 -17.43
C LEU A 104 4.65 -8.68 -18.40
N VAL A 105 4.26 -9.87 -17.93
CA VAL A 105 3.57 -10.87 -18.76
C VAL A 105 2.14 -10.43 -19.03
N ALA A 106 1.40 -10.00 -18.01
CA ALA A 106 0.04 -9.47 -18.16
C ALA A 106 0.00 -8.27 -19.12
N ASN A 107 0.93 -7.33 -18.98
CA ASN A 107 1.02 -6.16 -19.86
C ASN A 107 1.47 -6.52 -21.27
N GLN A 108 2.32 -7.54 -21.46
CA GLN A 108 2.74 -8.04 -22.77
C GLN A 108 1.55 -8.63 -23.54
N GLN A 109 0.71 -9.42 -22.88
CA GLN A 109 -0.50 -9.96 -23.47
C GLN A 109 -1.47 -8.85 -23.90
N TYR A 110 -1.62 -7.82 -23.05
CA TYR A 110 -2.43 -6.66 -23.39
C TYR A 110 -1.85 -5.86 -24.57
N ALA A 111 -0.54 -5.60 -24.59
CA ALA A 111 0.13 -4.90 -25.69
C ALA A 111 -0.03 -5.65 -27.03
N ALA A 112 0.12 -6.98 -27.03
CA ALA A 112 -0.09 -7.81 -28.21
C ALA A 112 -1.55 -7.78 -28.70
N ALA A 113 -2.52 -7.78 -27.78
CA ALA A 113 -3.94 -7.71 -28.11
C ALA A 113 -4.35 -6.34 -28.71
N CYS A 114 -3.69 -5.25 -28.30
CA CYS A 114 -3.95 -3.91 -28.84
C CYS A 114 -3.36 -3.71 -30.25
N HIS A 115 -2.35 -4.50 -30.66
CA HIS A 115 -1.65 -4.39 -31.94
C HIS A 115 -1.61 -5.73 -32.71
N PRO A 116 -2.75 -6.35 -33.03
CA PRO A 116 -2.82 -7.72 -33.56
C PRO A 116 -2.21 -7.89 -34.96
N ASN A 117 -1.93 -6.80 -35.67
CA ASN A 117 -1.43 -6.81 -37.05
C ASN A 117 0.04 -6.36 -37.18
N GLU A 118 0.72 -6.08 -36.09
CA GLU A 118 2.14 -5.71 -36.11
C GLU A 118 2.99 -6.98 -35.92
N GLU A 119 3.85 -7.32 -36.88
CA GLU A 119 4.94 -8.31 -36.73
C GLU A 119 6.04 -7.76 -35.81
N ALA A 120 5.66 -7.41 -34.57
CA ALA A 120 6.62 -6.92 -33.61
C ALA A 120 7.39 -8.09 -32.97
N SER A 121 8.70 -7.91 -32.76
CA SER A 121 9.52 -8.89 -32.06
C SER A 121 9.09 -9.05 -30.60
N PRO A 122 9.35 -10.21 -29.96
CA PRO A 122 9.10 -10.41 -28.53
C PRO A 122 9.74 -9.31 -27.63
N GLU A 123 10.89 -8.79 -28.05
CA GLU A 123 11.61 -7.71 -27.36
C GLU A 123 10.80 -6.40 -27.37
N HIS A 124 10.15 -6.09 -28.49
CA HIS A 124 9.29 -4.93 -28.61
C HIS A 124 8.11 -5.00 -27.64
N TYR A 125 7.46 -6.16 -27.54
CA TYR A 125 6.34 -6.37 -26.61
C TYR A 125 6.78 -6.28 -25.15
N LEU A 126 7.95 -6.83 -24.80
CA LEU A 126 8.48 -6.73 -23.44
C LEU A 126 8.82 -5.28 -23.07
N TYR A 127 9.40 -4.53 -24.02
CA TYR A 127 9.67 -3.10 -23.81
C TYR A 127 8.37 -2.32 -23.61
N ALA A 128 7.36 -2.52 -24.45
CA ALA A 128 6.05 -1.89 -24.31
C ALA A 128 5.38 -2.25 -22.97
N ALA A 129 5.44 -3.51 -22.58
CA ALA A 129 4.93 -3.98 -21.28
C ALA A 129 5.62 -3.29 -20.10
N TYR A 130 6.94 -3.09 -20.18
CA TYR A 130 7.68 -2.37 -19.15
C TYR A 130 7.32 -0.88 -19.09
N GLN A 131 7.12 -0.22 -20.23
CA GLN A 131 6.66 1.19 -20.25
C GLN A 131 5.26 1.33 -19.61
N MET A 132 4.36 0.38 -19.88
CA MET A 132 3.04 0.36 -19.24
C MET A 132 3.15 0.14 -17.73
N TRP A 133 4.02 -0.77 -17.29
CA TRP A 133 4.29 -1.03 -15.88
C TRP A 133 4.86 0.21 -15.18
N LEU A 134 5.85 0.85 -15.79
CA LEU A 134 6.45 2.10 -15.29
C LEU A 134 5.38 3.18 -15.06
N ALA A 135 4.53 3.40 -16.07
CA ALA A 135 3.46 4.39 -15.98
C ALA A 135 2.39 4.02 -14.92
N ALA A 136 2.08 2.72 -14.78
CA ALA A 136 1.08 2.24 -13.81
C ALA A 136 1.58 2.38 -12.37
N THR A 137 2.83 2.00 -12.10
CA THR A 137 3.43 2.11 -10.77
C THR A 137 3.64 3.56 -10.35
N GLU A 138 4.05 4.46 -11.28
CA GLU A 138 4.19 5.88 -10.98
C GLU A 138 2.82 6.51 -10.64
N ARG A 139 1.77 6.22 -11.43
CA ARG A 139 0.41 6.70 -11.10
C ARG A 139 -0.06 6.20 -9.74
N ARG A 140 0.17 4.92 -9.41
CA ARG A 140 -0.17 4.32 -8.11
C ARG A 140 0.55 5.03 -6.98
N PHE A 141 1.84 5.28 -7.14
CA PHE A 141 2.68 5.98 -6.18
C PHE A 141 2.18 7.40 -5.91
N GLN A 142 1.96 8.18 -6.97
CA GLN A 142 1.48 9.56 -6.84
C GLN A 142 0.07 9.63 -6.24
N GLN A 143 -0.82 8.70 -6.64
CA GLN A 143 -2.18 8.67 -6.09
C GLN A 143 -2.18 8.34 -4.60
N LEU A 144 -1.36 7.36 -4.15
CA LEU A 144 -1.25 7.03 -2.73
C LEU A 144 -0.72 8.23 -1.94
N LYS A 145 0.35 8.86 -2.43
CA LYS A 145 0.91 10.06 -1.79
C LYS A 145 -0.12 11.17 -1.63
N VAL A 146 -0.87 11.49 -2.69
CA VAL A 146 -1.93 12.51 -2.64
C VAL A 146 -3.03 12.12 -1.63
N ASN A 147 -3.42 10.85 -1.59
CA ASN A 147 -4.42 10.37 -0.62
C ASN A 147 -3.93 10.51 0.83
N GLU A 148 -2.68 10.12 1.10
CA GLU A 148 -2.07 10.22 2.43
C GLU A 148 -1.92 11.69 2.88
N GLU A 149 -1.46 12.58 2.00
CA GLU A 149 -1.39 14.01 2.28
C GLU A 149 -2.77 14.62 2.56
N LYS A 150 -3.79 14.17 1.82
CA LYS A 150 -5.17 14.62 2.05
C LYS A 150 -5.72 14.09 3.37
N LEU A 151 -5.47 12.82 3.71
CA LEU A 151 -5.83 12.24 5.01
C LEU A 151 -5.15 12.98 6.16
N ASN A 152 -3.84 13.26 6.04
CA ASN A 152 -3.10 14.04 7.03
C ASN A 152 -3.74 15.42 7.24
N ARG A 153 -4.08 16.12 6.16
CA ARG A 153 -4.73 17.45 6.24
C ARG A 153 -6.07 17.37 6.95
N LEU A 154 -6.93 16.39 6.61
CA LEU A 154 -8.22 16.20 7.25
C LEU A 154 -8.08 15.94 8.76
N PHE A 155 -7.12 15.10 9.16
CA PHE A 155 -6.89 14.85 10.59
C PHE A 155 -6.23 16.04 11.31
N ILE A 156 -5.28 16.73 10.69
CA ILE A 156 -4.68 17.96 11.24
C ILE A 156 -5.77 19.01 11.52
N ASP A 157 -6.68 19.22 10.57
CA ASP A 157 -7.79 20.16 10.71
C ASP A 157 -8.75 19.72 11.80
N LEU A 158 -9.08 18.44 11.87
CA LEU A 158 -9.99 17.87 12.87
C LEU A 158 -9.46 18.03 14.31
N TYR A 159 -8.14 17.92 14.49
CA TYR A 159 -7.48 18.04 15.79
C TYR A 159 -6.95 19.45 16.10
N GLY A 160 -7.08 20.39 15.17
CA GLY A 160 -6.64 21.78 15.35
C GLY A 160 -5.12 21.92 15.48
N LEU A 161 -4.34 21.12 14.72
CA LEU A 161 -2.87 21.02 14.79
C LEU A 161 -2.18 21.68 13.59
N GLN A 162 -2.81 22.64 12.91
CA GLN A 162 -2.28 23.28 11.70
C GLN A 162 -0.96 24.03 11.94
N ASP A 163 -0.77 24.55 13.17
CA ASP A 163 0.46 25.26 13.53
C ASP A 163 1.60 24.32 13.97
N GLU A 164 1.29 23.03 14.21
CA GLU A 164 2.21 22.05 14.78
C GLU A 164 2.69 21.01 13.73
N LEU A 165 1.81 20.66 12.77
CA LEU A 165 2.02 19.56 11.84
C LEU A 165 1.83 19.99 10.39
N ALA A 166 2.63 19.38 9.52
CA ALA A 166 2.54 19.52 8.07
C ALA A 166 1.96 18.24 7.45
N PRO A 167 1.08 18.32 6.44
CA PRO A 167 0.43 17.17 5.85
C PRO A 167 1.29 16.42 4.81
N GLU A 168 2.41 17.02 4.35
CA GLU A 168 3.24 16.52 3.27
C GLU A 168 3.87 15.17 3.63
N VAL A 169 3.93 14.27 2.63
CA VAL A 169 4.53 12.95 2.73
C VAL A 169 5.79 12.91 1.87
N GLU A 170 6.92 12.53 2.45
CA GLU A 170 8.15 12.36 1.69
C GLU A 170 8.07 11.08 0.82
N ASP A 171 8.69 11.09 -0.37
CA ASP A 171 8.68 9.95 -1.29
C ASP A 171 9.20 8.64 -0.66
N LYS A 172 10.13 8.75 0.29
CA LYS A 172 10.69 7.58 1.01
C LYS A 172 9.69 6.91 1.96
N ASP A 173 8.64 7.63 2.37
CA ASP A 173 7.64 7.17 3.34
C ASP A 173 6.42 6.57 2.63
N VAL A 174 6.26 6.79 1.32
CA VAL A 174 5.22 6.15 0.51
C VAL A 174 5.54 4.66 0.35
N THR A 175 4.61 3.80 0.74
CA THR A 175 4.86 2.35 0.90
C THR A 175 4.76 1.53 -0.38
N VAL A 176 4.06 2.02 -1.42
CA VAL A 176 3.98 1.34 -2.72
C VAL A 176 5.24 1.59 -3.56
N ARG A 177 5.59 0.62 -4.39
CA ARG A 177 6.85 0.62 -5.13
C ARG A 177 6.70 1.29 -6.49
N ARG A 178 7.69 2.08 -6.87
CA ARG A 178 7.92 2.46 -8.26
C ARG A 178 8.59 1.31 -9.02
N ALA A 179 8.43 1.26 -10.34
CA ALA A 179 9.15 0.31 -11.17
C ALA A 179 10.67 0.49 -11.02
N ASP A 180 11.39 -0.63 -11.01
CA ASP A 180 12.85 -0.71 -11.06
C ASP A 180 13.23 -1.81 -12.04
N LEU A 181 13.88 -1.45 -13.15
CA LEU A 181 14.16 -2.38 -14.23
C LEU A 181 14.95 -3.60 -13.74
N GLY A 182 15.96 -3.39 -12.92
CA GLY A 182 16.82 -4.48 -12.44
C GLY A 182 16.08 -5.45 -11.52
N ARG A 183 15.24 -4.94 -10.62
CA ARG A 183 14.39 -5.75 -9.74
C ARG A 183 13.32 -6.47 -10.55
N ASP A 184 12.63 -5.77 -11.43
CA ASP A 184 11.47 -6.27 -12.14
C ASP A 184 11.86 -7.34 -13.18
N ILE A 185 13.02 -7.22 -13.83
CA ILE A 185 13.56 -8.27 -14.70
C ILE A 185 14.00 -9.49 -13.88
N ARG A 186 14.63 -9.34 -12.72
CA ARG A 186 14.96 -10.48 -11.85
C ARG A 186 13.70 -11.21 -11.38
N SER A 187 12.64 -10.46 -11.04
CA SER A 187 11.34 -11.02 -10.68
C SER A 187 10.71 -11.78 -11.86
N LEU A 188 10.78 -11.24 -13.08
CA LEU A 188 10.30 -11.92 -14.29
C LEU A 188 11.04 -13.25 -14.52
N ILE A 189 12.36 -13.28 -14.34
CA ILE A 189 13.15 -14.53 -14.46
C ILE A 189 12.72 -15.54 -13.40
N SER A 190 12.52 -15.11 -12.14
CA SER A 190 12.02 -15.98 -11.07
C SER A 190 10.65 -16.57 -11.42
N TYR A 191 9.73 -15.76 -11.91
CA TYR A 191 8.41 -16.18 -12.35
C TYR A 191 8.50 -17.19 -13.50
N ALA A 192 9.34 -16.94 -14.53
CA ALA A 192 9.53 -17.84 -15.66
C ALA A 192 10.07 -19.22 -15.21
N VAL A 193 11.03 -19.23 -14.27
CA VAL A 193 11.53 -20.48 -13.66
C VAL A 193 10.39 -21.18 -12.90
N GLY A 194 9.57 -20.43 -12.15
CA GLY A 194 8.40 -20.96 -11.46
C GLY A 194 7.41 -21.64 -12.41
N CYS A 195 7.15 -21.05 -13.57
CA CYS A 195 6.31 -21.66 -14.62
C CYS A 195 6.93 -22.96 -15.15
N MET A 196 8.25 -22.99 -15.40
CA MET A 196 8.94 -24.20 -15.86
C MET A 196 8.82 -25.37 -14.87
N PHE A 197 8.76 -25.08 -13.58
CA PHE A 197 8.57 -26.08 -12.53
C PHE A 197 7.08 -26.32 -12.16
N GLY A 198 6.15 -25.75 -12.92
CA GLY A 198 4.70 -25.94 -12.70
C GLY A 198 4.14 -25.22 -11.46
N ARG A 199 4.85 -24.22 -10.93
CA ARG A 199 4.37 -23.40 -9.81
C ARG A 199 3.26 -22.44 -10.25
N TYR A 200 3.34 -21.95 -11.49
CA TYR A 200 2.37 -21.04 -12.08
C TYR A 200 1.89 -21.59 -13.42
N SER A 201 0.62 -21.33 -13.79
CA SER A 201 0.10 -21.55 -15.12
C SER A 201 0.38 -20.36 -16.02
N LEU A 202 0.55 -20.61 -17.33
CA LEU A 202 0.62 -19.58 -18.37
C LEU A 202 -0.73 -19.41 -19.08
N ASP A 203 -1.73 -20.25 -18.73
CA ASP A 203 -3.08 -20.26 -19.30
C ASP A 203 -4.02 -19.31 -18.55
#